data_3d8b75ef3c2da1d4ced184a16b2345ec
#
_entry.id   3d8b75ef3c2da1d4ced184a16b2345ec
#
_cell.length_a   1.000
_cell.length_b   1.000
_cell.length_c   1.000
_cell.angle_alpha   90.00
_cell.angle_beta   90.00
_cell.angle_gamma   90.00
#
_symmetry.space_group_name_H-M   'P 1'
#
loop_
_entity.id
_entity.type
_entity.pdbx_description
1 polymer ?
#
loop_
_entity_poly.entity_id
_entity_poly.type
_entity_poly.pdbx_seq_one_letter_code
_entity_poly.pdbx_strand_id
1 'polypeptide(L)'
;MPNEAQGLADYCRAMYDRVKAIADSVDKANILYITGDEGLNVIAQGSYHAEVIDMLANNLAVVDEPSSKGTGNEVDMEQILNWNPDVILFAPDSIYDTVADNENWQTITAIKEGKYYEVPFGPYNWMGFPPSVQRLLGMQWMAAVLYSDAADYDMYEAASAYFELFYHCELTEAQFAALTANSVIKAA
;
A
#
# COMPACT_ATOMS: atom_id res chain seq x y z
N MET A 1 -3.74 24.64 20.95
CA MET A 1 -4.78 23.60 20.93
C MET A 1 -5.85 23.76 19.82
N PRO A 2 -6.72 24.79 19.71
CA PRO A 2 -7.59 24.90 18.53
C PRO A 2 -6.81 24.97 17.21
N ASN A 3 -5.67 25.66 17.18
CA ASN A 3 -4.83 25.79 15.99
C ASN A 3 -4.12 24.50 15.58
N GLU A 4 -3.74 23.64 16.53
CA GLU A 4 -3.09 22.35 16.26
C GLU A 4 -4.08 21.34 15.65
N ALA A 5 -5.28 21.24 16.22
CA ALA A 5 -6.34 20.39 15.68
C ALA A 5 -6.76 20.82 14.27
N GLN A 6 -6.80 22.12 14.02
CA GLN A 6 -7.10 22.65 12.69
C GLN A 6 -5.97 22.32 11.71
N GLY A 7 -4.70 22.46 12.12
CA GLY A 7 -3.53 22.12 11.31
C GLY A 7 -3.52 20.64 10.89
N LEU A 8 -3.83 19.72 11.84
CA LEU A 8 -3.98 18.29 11.55
C LEU A 8 -5.10 18.03 10.53
N ALA A 9 -6.27 18.65 10.72
CA ALA A 9 -7.39 18.49 9.81
C ALA A 9 -7.10 19.02 8.41
N ASP A 10 -6.40 20.14 8.32
CA ASP A 10 -6.03 20.75 7.03
C ASP A 10 -4.97 19.91 6.31
N TYR A 11 -4.00 19.35 7.04
CA TYR A 11 -3.05 18.38 6.50
C TYR A 11 -3.77 17.14 5.93
N CYS A 12 -4.67 16.54 6.71
CA CYS A 12 -5.41 15.35 6.27
C CYS A 12 -6.19 15.62 4.98
N ARG A 13 -6.88 16.76 4.90
CA ARG A 13 -7.63 17.13 3.69
C ARG A 13 -6.70 17.35 2.50
N ALA A 14 -5.62 18.11 2.69
CA ALA A 14 -4.67 18.39 1.62
C ALA A 14 -4.03 17.10 1.06
N MET A 15 -3.71 16.13 1.92
CA MET A 15 -3.19 14.82 1.50
C MET A 15 -4.23 14.02 0.74
N TYR A 16 -5.44 13.94 1.27
CA TYR A 16 -6.53 13.24 0.60
C TYR A 16 -6.83 13.82 -0.78
N ASP A 17 -6.96 15.15 -0.87
CA ASP A 17 -7.27 15.84 -2.13
C ASP A 17 -6.15 15.66 -3.16
N ARG A 18 -4.89 15.71 -2.73
CA ARG A 18 -3.73 15.44 -3.60
C ARG A 18 -3.78 14.03 -4.17
N VAL A 19 -3.90 13.03 -3.32
CA VAL A 19 -3.89 11.62 -3.75
C VAL A 19 -5.13 11.30 -4.58
N LYS A 20 -6.29 11.88 -4.23
CA LYS A 20 -7.50 11.74 -5.04
C LYS A 20 -7.32 12.35 -6.43
N ALA A 21 -6.68 13.51 -6.55
CA ALA A 21 -6.40 14.13 -7.85
C ALA A 21 -5.50 13.24 -8.73
N ILE A 22 -4.50 12.57 -8.13
CA ILE A 22 -3.68 11.57 -8.83
C ILE A 22 -4.57 10.42 -9.31
N ALA A 23 -5.36 9.83 -8.42
CA ALA A 23 -6.26 8.71 -8.75
C ALA A 23 -7.26 9.04 -9.86
N ASP A 24 -7.73 10.29 -9.92
CA ASP A 24 -8.67 10.77 -10.95
C ASP A 24 -7.97 11.06 -12.31
N SER A 25 -6.64 11.16 -12.34
CA SER A 25 -5.86 11.55 -13.52
C SER A 25 -5.17 10.38 -14.25
N VAL A 26 -5.16 9.18 -13.65
CA VAL A 26 -4.43 8.02 -14.17
C VAL A 26 -5.34 6.87 -14.56
N ASP A 27 -4.87 6.03 -15.46
CA ASP A 27 -5.45 4.70 -15.68
C ASP A 27 -5.04 3.80 -14.51
N LYS A 28 -6.03 3.29 -13.78
CA LYS A 28 -5.79 2.52 -12.56
C LYS A 28 -5.16 1.16 -12.85
N ALA A 29 -4.04 0.88 -12.20
CA ALA A 29 -3.37 -0.42 -12.25
C ALA A 29 -4.23 -1.53 -11.61
N ASN A 30 -4.13 -2.74 -12.13
CA ASN A 30 -4.77 -3.94 -11.58
C ASN A 30 -3.88 -4.53 -10.48
N ILE A 31 -4.35 -4.56 -9.25
CA ILE A 31 -3.52 -4.99 -8.14
C ILE A 31 -4.19 -6.03 -7.24
N LEU A 32 -3.35 -6.75 -6.49
CA LEU A 32 -3.73 -7.49 -5.30
C LEU A 32 -2.94 -6.99 -4.09
N TYR A 33 -3.58 -6.99 -2.92
CA TYR A 33 -2.91 -6.85 -1.64
C TYR A 33 -2.98 -8.18 -0.90
N ILE A 34 -1.83 -8.82 -0.80
CA ILE A 34 -1.65 -10.17 -0.25
C ILE A 34 -1.24 -10.06 1.22
N THR A 35 -1.85 -10.88 2.06
CA THR A 35 -1.59 -10.96 3.50
C THR A 35 -1.38 -12.43 3.92
N GLY A 36 -0.97 -12.63 5.17
CA GLY A 36 -0.76 -13.97 5.76
C GLY A 36 0.56 -14.61 5.34
N ASP A 37 1.05 -15.49 6.18
CA ASP A 37 2.34 -16.16 6.08
C ASP A 37 2.44 -17.19 4.94
N GLU A 38 1.31 -17.63 4.41
CA GLU A 38 1.25 -18.49 3.22
C GLU A 38 0.97 -17.69 1.93
N GLY A 39 0.66 -16.38 2.03
CA GLY A 39 0.31 -15.53 0.89
C GLY A 39 -1.05 -15.87 0.27
N LEU A 40 -1.90 -16.58 0.97
CA LEU A 40 -3.22 -17.04 0.49
C LEU A 40 -4.38 -16.26 1.10
N ASN A 41 -4.10 -15.03 1.55
CA ASN A 41 -5.12 -14.09 2.01
C ASN A 41 -5.04 -12.80 1.21
N VAL A 42 -6.20 -12.20 0.92
CA VAL A 42 -6.30 -10.96 0.16
C VAL A 42 -7.18 -9.93 0.87
N ILE A 43 -6.82 -8.66 0.75
CA ILE A 43 -7.71 -7.57 1.15
C ILE A 43 -8.69 -7.31 0.01
N ALA A 44 -9.90 -7.81 0.17
CA ALA A 44 -10.92 -7.79 -0.88
C ALA A 44 -11.50 -6.39 -1.12
N GLN A 45 -11.91 -6.13 -2.36
CA GLN A 45 -12.60 -4.92 -2.78
C GLN A 45 -13.82 -4.65 -1.90
N GLY A 46 -14.01 -3.41 -1.50
CA GLY A 46 -15.13 -2.99 -0.65
C GLY A 46 -14.96 -3.33 0.83
N SER A 47 -13.87 -4.00 1.25
CA SER A 47 -13.58 -4.18 2.66
C SER A 47 -13.12 -2.88 3.31
N TYR A 48 -13.31 -2.76 4.63
CA TYR A 48 -12.85 -1.58 5.38
C TYR A 48 -11.34 -1.36 5.29
N HIS A 49 -10.56 -2.42 5.04
CA HIS A 49 -9.12 -2.35 4.89
C HIS A 49 -8.67 -2.02 3.45
N ALA A 50 -9.59 -2.05 2.49
CA ALA A 50 -9.29 -1.79 1.08
C ALA A 50 -9.47 -0.33 0.65
N GLU A 51 -9.90 0.59 1.52
CA GLU A 51 -10.27 1.97 1.14
C GLU A 51 -9.19 2.68 0.32
N VAL A 52 -7.92 2.56 0.71
CA VAL A 52 -6.80 3.17 -0.01
C VAL A 52 -6.60 2.50 -1.37
N ILE A 53 -6.71 1.18 -1.40
CA ILE A 53 -6.55 0.37 -2.62
C ILE A 53 -7.65 0.70 -3.62
N ASP A 54 -8.91 0.65 -3.19
CA ASP A 54 -10.08 0.87 -4.03
C ASP A 54 -10.13 2.31 -4.57
N MET A 55 -9.55 3.27 -3.83
CA MET A 55 -9.40 4.63 -4.32
C MET A 55 -8.36 4.75 -5.43
N LEU A 56 -7.19 4.12 -5.26
CA LEU A 56 -6.02 4.32 -6.11
C LEU A 56 -5.90 3.30 -7.25
N ALA A 57 -6.49 2.11 -7.13
CA ALA A 57 -6.25 1.02 -8.07
C ALA A 57 -7.52 0.23 -8.37
N ASN A 58 -7.45 -0.66 -9.36
CA ASN A 58 -8.42 -1.71 -9.58
C ASN A 58 -8.05 -2.89 -8.70
N ASN A 59 -8.70 -3.03 -7.56
CA ASN A 59 -8.52 -4.17 -6.68
C ASN A 59 -9.17 -5.41 -7.31
N LEU A 60 -8.35 -6.37 -7.72
CA LEU A 60 -8.83 -7.60 -8.37
C LEU A 60 -9.44 -8.60 -7.41
N ALA A 61 -9.25 -8.46 -6.10
CA ALA A 61 -9.79 -9.34 -5.09
C ALA A 61 -11.29 -9.10 -4.90
N VAL A 62 -12.08 -9.53 -5.87
CA VAL A 62 -13.55 -9.49 -5.81
C VAL A 62 -14.06 -10.81 -5.25
N VAL A 63 -14.73 -10.76 -4.12
CA VAL A 63 -15.31 -11.90 -3.40
C VAL A 63 -16.74 -11.59 -3.00
N ASP A 64 -17.55 -12.63 -2.75
CA ASP A 64 -18.98 -12.46 -2.41
C ASP A 64 -19.18 -11.74 -1.08
N GLU A 65 -18.34 -12.03 -0.09
CA GLU A 65 -18.40 -11.44 1.26
C GLU A 65 -17.02 -10.90 1.68
N PRO A 66 -16.73 -9.61 1.45
CA PRO A 66 -15.48 -9.00 1.90
C PRO A 66 -15.31 -9.06 3.42
N SER A 67 -14.20 -9.61 3.86
CA SER A 67 -13.88 -9.71 5.29
C SER A 67 -13.61 -8.33 5.90
N SER A 68 -14.14 -8.10 7.11
CA SER A 68 -13.79 -6.93 7.93
C SER A 68 -12.52 -7.14 8.77
N LYS A 69 -11.89 -8.32 8.69
CA LYS A 69 -10.65 -8.61 9.41
C LYS A 69 -9.45 -8.08 8.65
N GLY A 70 -8.44 -7.60 9.37
CA GLY A 70 -7.18 -7.12 8.77
C GLY A 70 -6.36 -8.20 8.07
N THR A 71 -6.65 -9.47 8.33
CA THR A 71 -6.08 -10.60 7.61
C THR A 71 -6.76 -10.87 6.26
N GLY A 72 -7.87 -10.19 5.97
CA GLY A 72 -8.59 -10.32 4.70
C GLY A 72 -9.38 -11.61 4.53
N ASN A 73 -9.60 -11.97 3.26
CA ASN A 73 -10.29 -13.19 2.83
C ASN A 73 -9.26 -14.25 2.45
N GLU A 74 -9.50 -15.49 2.88
CA GLU A 74 -8.75 -16.66 2.42
C GLU A 74 -9.14 -16.99 0.97
N VAL A 75 -8.16 -17.27 0.14
CA VAL A 75 -8.30 -17.63 -1.28
C VAL A 75 -7.33 -18.76 -1.62
N ASP A 76 -7.54 -19.39 -2.75
CA ASP A 76 -6.59 -20.39 -3.24
C ASP A 76 -5.64 -19.81 -4.32
N MET A 77 -4.58 -20.56 -4.61
CA MET A 77 -3.58 -20.15 -5.59
C MET A 77 -4.16 -20.05 -7.01
N GLU A 78 -5.14 -20.90 -7.37
CA GLU A 78 -5.81 -20.85 -8.67
C GLU A 78 -6.55 -19.53 -8.86
N GLN A 79 -7.19 -19.03 -7.82
CA GLN A 79 -7.88 -17.75 -7.83
C GLN A 79 -6.90 -16.58 -8.02
N ILE A 80 -5.75 -16.59 -7.32
CA ILE A 80 -4.68 -15.59 -7.49
C ILE A 80 -4.12 -15.63 -8.92
N LEU A 81 -3.88 -16.81 -9.46
CA LEU A 81 -3.40 -17.00 -10.83
C LEU A 81 -4.41 -16.49 -11.87
N ASN A 82 -5.70 -16.72 -11.64
CA ASN A 82 -6.77 -16.24 -12.54
C ASN A 82 -6.89 -14.71 -12.52
N TRP A 83 -6.67 -14.08 -11.39
CA TRP A 83 -6.63 -12.60 -11.31
C TRP A 83 -5.42 -12.01 -12.02
N ASN A 84 -4.26 -12.64 -11.93
CA ASN A 84 -3.01 -12.26 -12.59
C ASN A 84 -2.74 -10.74 -12.58
N PRO A 85 -2.51 -10.12 -11.42
CA PRO A 85 -2.36 -8.68 -11.26
C PRO A 85 -1.13 -8.12 -11.97
N ASP A 86 -1.18 -6.82 -12.32
CA ASP A 86 -0.05 -6.07 -12.85
C ASP A 86 0.95 -5.68 -11.75
N VAL A 87 0.45 -5.48 -10.53
CA VAL A 87 1.25 -5.15 -9.34
C VAL A 87 0.71 -5.92 -8.13
N ILE A 88 1.62 -6.37 -7.27
CA ILE A 88 1.25 -6.98 -5.97
C ILE A 88 1.85 -6.16 -4.83
N LEU A 89 1.01 -5.87 -3.84
CA LEU A 89 1.43 -5.39 -2.53
C LEU A 89 1.38 -6.55 -1.55
N PHE A 90 2.45 -6.75 -0.80
CA PHE A 90 2.53 -7.75 0.26
C PHE A 90 2.48 -7.09 1.62
N ALA A 91 1.73 -7.65 2.56
CA ALA A 91 1.81 -7.24 3.96
C ALA A 91 3.19 -7.60 4.55
N PRO A 92 3.67 -6.84 5.55
CA PRO A 92 5.01 -7.06 6.14
C PRO A 92 5.23 -8.45 6.78
N ASP A 93 4.16 -9.16 7.08
CA ASP A 93 4.15 -10.51 7.66
C ASP A 93 3.76 -11.59 6.63
N SER A 94 3.89 -11.28 5.34
CA SER A 94 3.55 -12.18 4.25
C SER A 94 4.80 -12.82 3.62
N ILE A 95 4.65 -13.32 2.39
CA ILE A 95 5.66 -14.13 1.69
C ILE A 95 6.63 -13.33 0.82
N TYR A 96 6.71 -12.01 1.00
CA TYR A 96 7.52 -11.13 0.14
C TYR A 96 8.94 -11.64 -0.11
N ASP A 97 9.64 -12.09 0.93
CA ASP A 97 11.04 -12.52 0.84
C ASP A 97 11.24 -13.83 0.05
N THR A 98 10.20 -14.65 -0.07
CA THR A 98 10.27 -15.98 -0.68
C THR A 98 9.47 -16.11 -1.97
N VAL A 99 8.67 -15.11 -2.31
CA VAL A 99 7.74 -15.18 -3.45
C VAL A 99 8.45 -15.35 -4.79
N ALA A 100 9.62 -14.73 -4.95
CA ALA A 100 10.40 -14.79 -6.18
C ALA A 100 10.96 -16.20 -6.49
N ASP A 101 11.17 -17.01 -5.46
CA ASP A 101 11.69 -18.38 -5.58
C ASP A 101 10.58 -19.43 -5.62
N ASN A 102 9.31 -19.02 -5.49
CA ASN A 102 8.17 -19.92 -5.48
C ASN A 102 7.63 -20.15 -6.90
N GLU A 103 7.69 -21.39 -7.39
CA GLU A 103 7.32 -21.76 -8.76
C GLU A 103 5.88 -21.36 -9.15
N ASN A 104 4.94 -21.42 -8.23
CA ASN A 104 3.55 -21.02 -8.49
C ASN A 104 3.45 -19.51 -8.72
N TRP A 105 4.11 -18.72 -7.87
CA TRP A 105 4.11 -17.27 -7.95
C TRP A 105 4.87 -16.73 -9.15
N GLN A 106 5.94 -17.40 -9.58
CA GLN A 106 6.72 -17.04 -10.76
C GLN A 106 5.93 -17.02 -12.06
N THR A 107 4.72 -17.58 -12.11
CA THR A 107 3.86 -17.52 -13.29
C THR A 107 3.04 -16.25 -13.39
N ILE A 108 2.92 -15.49 -12.30
CA ILE A 108 2.15 -14.24 -12.22
C ILE A 108 2.92 -13.09 -12.87
N THR A 109 2.23 -12.26 -13.64
CA THR A 109 2.83 -11.14 -14.38
C THR A 109 3.60 -10.19 -13.46
N ALA A 110 3.02 -9.76 -12.35
CA ALA A 110 3.67 -8.86 -11.38
C ALA A 110 5.01 -9.42 -10.87
N ILE A 111 5.08 -10.72 -10.58
CA ILE A 111 6.32 -11.36 -10.08
C ILE A 111 7.38 -11.43 -11.18
N LYS A 112 6.99 -11.85 -12.40
CA LYS A 112 7.90 -11.91 -13.57
C LYS A 112 8.54 -10.56 -13.88
N GLU A 113 7.76 -9.49 -13.73
CA GLU A 113 8.20 -8.13 -14.06
C GLU A 113 8.85 -7.40 -12.88
N GLY A 114 8.94 -8.04 -11.71
CA GLY A 114 9.49 -7.42 -10.50
C GLY A 114 8.62 -6.29 -9.92
N LYS A 115 7.33 -6.25 -10.29
CA LYS A 115 6.36 -5.25 -9.85
C LYS A 115 5.61 -5.72 -8.59
N TYR A 116 6.35 -6.02 -7.56
CA TYR A 116 5.80 -6.41 -6.26
C TYR A 116 6.57 -5.72 -5.14
N TYR A 117 5.85 -5.28 -4.14
CA TYR A 117 6.36 -4.41 -3.08
C TYR A 117 5.83 -4.86 -1.73
N GLU A 118 6.66 -4.74 -0.69
CA GLU A 118 6.21 -4.90 0.67
C GLU A 118 5.70 -3.57 1.21
N VAL A 119 4.54 -3.58 1.87
CA VAL A 119 4.00 -2.39 2.52
C VAL A 119 4.91 -1.96 3.66
N PRO A 120 5.35 -0.68 3.75
CA PRO A 120 6.21 -0.25 4.83
C PRO A 120 5.57 -0.48 6.21
N PHE A 121 6.41 -0.89 7.16
CA PHE A 121 6.01 -1.14 8.54
C PHE A 121 6.84 -0.32 9.51
N GLY A 122 6.21 0.69 10.10
CA GLY A 122 6.83 1.51 11.13
C GLY A 122 6.14 2.86 11.31
N PRO A 123 5.65 3.15 12.53
CA PRO A 123 5.47 2.27 13.69
C PRO A 123 4.34 1.24 13.53
N TYR A 124 3.50 1.37 12.50
CA TYR A 124 2.43 0.45 12.12
C TYR A 124 2.47 0.19 10.63
N ASN A 125 1.68 -0.78 10.15
CA ASN A 125 1.47 -1.02 8.73
C ASN A 125 0.82 0.21 8.06
N TRP A 126 1.43 0.71 6.97
CA TRP A 126 0.98 1.96 6.34
C TRP A 126 -0.35 1.83 5.61
N MET A 127 -0.76 0.64 5.21
CA MET A 127 -2.01 0.42 4.48
C MET A 127 -3.24 0.23 5.38
N GLY A 128 -3.08 0.20 6.70
CA GLY A 128 -4.23 0.24 7.59
C GLY A 128 -4.48 -1.02 8.42
N PHE A 129 -3.41 -1.62 8.94
CA PHE A 129 -3.51 -2.62 9.98
C PHE A 129 -2.59 -2.27 11.18
N PRO A 130 -3.17 -1.76 12.28
CA PRO A 130 -4.59 -1.41 12.49
C PRO A 130 -5.02 -0.20 11.64
N PRO A 131 -6.32 -0.10 11.27
CA PRO A 131 -6.83 1.03 10.51
C PRO A 131 -6.78 2.32 11.35
N SER A 132 -5.98 3.29 10.91
CA SER A 132 -5.76 4.54 11.63
C SER A 132 -5.36 5.67 10.66
N VAL A 133 -4.93 6.80 11.19
CA VAL A 133 -4.37 7.93 10.41
C VAL A 133 -3.17 7.55 9.54
N GLN A 134 -2.54 6.43 9.83
CA GLN A 134 -1.46 5.82 9.05
C GLN A 134 -1.84 5.64 7.56
N ARG A 135 -3.12 5.44 7.26
CA ARG A 135 -3.62 5.36 5.88
C ARG A 135 -3.29 6.60 5.05
N LEU A 136 -3.19 7.78 5.65
CA LEU A 136 -2.78 8.99 4.94
C LEU A 136 -1.35 8.88 4.41
N LEU A 137 -0.46 8.24 5.18
CA LEU A 137 0.89 7.96 4.74
C LEU A 137 0.90 6.85 3.67
N GLY A 138 0.13 5.79 3.89
CA GLY A 138 -0.04 4.70 2.93
C GLY A 138 -0.62 5.14 1.59
N MET A 139 -1.56 6.09 1.58
CA MET A 139 -2.11 6.70 0.36
C MET A 139 -1.01 7.38 -0.47
N GLN A 140 -0.16 8.18 0.17
CA GLN A 140 0.93 8.88 -0.52
C GLN A 140 1.96 7.86 -1.04
N TRP A 141 2.35 6.89 -0.21
CA TRP A 141 3.28 5.84 -0.60
C TRP A 141 2.76 5.04 -1.80
N MET A 142 1.52 4.56 -1.73
CA MET A 142 0.94 3.75 -2.81
C MET A 142 0.81 4.53 -4.11
N ALA A 143 0.43 5.82 -4.05
CA ALA A 143 0.38 6.69 -5.22
C ALA A 143 1.77 6.88 -5.84
N ALA A 144 2.81 7.09 -5.01
CA ALA A 144 4.19 7.22 -5.49
C ALA A 144 4.73 5.93 -6.12
N VAL A 145 4.37 4.76 -5.57
CA VAL A 145 4.79 3.45 -6.10
C VAL A 145 4.08 3.12 -7.42
N LEU A 146 2.77 3.35 -7.50
CA LEU A 146 1.99 2.98 -8.68
C LEU A 146 2.10 4.02 -9.81
N TYR A 147 2.22 5.29 -9.47
CA TYR A 147 2.06 6.42 -10.40
C TYR A 147 3.14 7.48 -10.19
N SER A 148 4.41 7.07 -10.24
CA SER A 148 5.57 7.95 -9.97
C SER A 148 5.58 9.21 -10.85
N ASP A 149 5.12 9.12 -12.10
CA ASP A 149 5.06 10.27 -13.01
C ASP A 149 3.97 11.29 -12.64
N ALA A 150 2.91 10.85 -11.95
CA ALA A 150 1.80 11.69 -11.49
C ALA A 150 1.98 12.15 -10.04
N ALA A 151 2.76 11.41 -9.25
CA ALA A 151 3.06 11.73 -7.86
C ALA A 151 4.24 12.71 -7.78
N ASP A 152 3.96 13.98 -8.06
CA ASP A 152 4.96 15.07 -8.06
C ASP A 152 5.29 15.53 -6.63
N TYR A 153 5.86 14.63 -5.83
CA TYR A 153 6.38 14.90 -4.48
C TYR A 153 7.46 13.89 -4.06
N ASP A 154 8.37 14.36 -3.22
CA ASP A 154 9.36 13.50 -2.58
C ASP A 154 8.71 12.69 -1.44
N MET A 155 8.84 11.36 -1.48
CA MET A 155 8.19 10.48 -0.50
C MET A 155 8.87 10.55 0.87
N TYR A 156 10.19 10.82 0.94
CA TYR A 156 10.86 11.03 2.21
C TYR A 156 10.38 12.31 2.88
N GLU A 157 10.30 13.43 2.12
CA GLU A 157 9.77 14.68 2.65
C GLU A 157 8.32 14.53 3.14
N ALA A 158 7.47 13.81 2.38
CA ALA A 158 6.09 13.54 2.76
C ALA A 158 6.01 12.69 4.04
N ALA A 159 6.83 11.64 4.17
CA ALA A 159 6.89 10.80 5.35
C ALA A 159 7.46 11.55 6.56
N SER A 160 8.51 12.34 6.37
CA SER A 160 9.13 13.17 7.43
C SER A 160 8.12 14.17 8.01
N ALA A 161 7.40 14.88 7.16
CA ALA A 161 6.34 15.79 7.59
C ALA A 161 5.22 15.07 8.36
N TYR A 162 4.84 13.88 7.93
CA TYR A 162 3.86 13.07 8.64
C TYR A 162 4.36 12.64 10.03
N PHE A 163 5.61 12.16 10.13
CA PHE A 163 6.20 11.73 11.41
C PHE A 163 6.32 12.89 12.40
N GLU A 164 6.74 14.06 11.94
CA GLU A 164 6.79 15.24 12.79
C GLU A 164 5.40 15.64 13.30
N LEU A 165 4.40 15.62 12.41
CA LEU A 165 3.05 16.11 12.74
C LEU A 165 2.27 15.13 13.63
N PHE A 166 2.34 13.81 13.37
CA PHE A 166 1.53 12.82 14.07
C PHE A 166 2.26 12.09 15.19
N TYR A 167 3.58 11.95 15.09
CA TYR A 167 4.38 11.23 16.09
C TYR A 167 5.31 12.16 16.89
N HIS A 168 5.41 13.45 16.51
CA HIS A 168 6.28 14.42 17.16
C HIS A 168 7.74 13.97 17.24
N CYS A 169 8.21 13.30 16.18
CA CYS A 169 9.58 12.83 16.06
C CYS A 169 10.12 13.07 14.65
N GLU A 170 11.44 13.21 14.58
CA GLU A 170 12.17 13.29 13.33
C GLU A 170 12.29 11.90 12.69
N LEU A 171 12.07 11.82 11.38
CA LEU A 171 12.38 10.65 10.56
C LEU A 171 13.63 10.96 9.75
N THR A 172 14.74 10.28 10.04
CA THR A 172 15.97 10.47 9.26
C THR A 172 15.90 9.73 7.92
N GLU A 173 16.69 10.17 6.92
CA GLU A 173 16.79 9.48 5.62
C GLU A 173 17.17 8.00 5.78
N ALA A 174 18.09 7.69 6.70
CA ALA A 174 18.50 6.31 6.96
C ALA A 174 17.36 5.45 7.53
N GLN A 175 16.53 6.01 8.42
CA GLN A 175 15.34 5.32 8.94
C GLN A 175 14.28 5.15 7.85
N PHE A 176 14.04 6.17 7.03
CA PHE A 176 13.12 6.06 5.90
C PHE A 176 13.58 5.00 4.90
N ALA A 177 14.86 5.00 4.53
CA ALA A 177 15.42 3.99 3.64
C ALA A 177 15.27 2.57 4.20
N ALA A 178 15.43 2.38 5.52
CA ALA A 178 15.21 1.09 6.18
C ALA A 178 13.73 0.68 6.16
N LEU A 179 12.81 1.62 6.41
CA LEU A 179 11.36 1.37 6.39
C LEU A 179 10.84 1.00 4.99
N THR A 180 11.48 1.50 3.95
CA THR A 180 11.02 1.37 2.57
C THR A 180 11.92 0.47 1.71
N ALA A 181 12.82 -0.29 2.32
CA ALA A 181 13.82 -1.12 1.61
C ALA A 181 13.19 -2.06 0.56
N ASN A 182 12.01 -2.61 0.86
CA ASN A 182 11.25 -3.53 0.01
C ASN A 182 10.03 -2.85 -0.67
N SER A 183 9.89 -1.54 -0.49
CA SER A 183 8.66 -0.79 -0.77
C SER A 183 8.84 0.28 -1.83
N VAL A 184 9.98 0.32 -2.51
CA VAL A 184 10.31 1.29 -3.57
C VAL A 184 10.58 0.57 -4.88
N ILE A 185 10.35 1.27 -6.00
CA ILE A 185 10.71 0.76 -7.32
C ILE A 185 12.22 0.52 -7.33
N LYS A 186 12.63 -0.72 -7.47
CA LYS A 186 14.04 -1.04 -7.69
C LYS A 186 14.41 -0.44 -9.05
N ALA A 187 15.33 0.53 -9.06
CA ALA A 187 15.87 1.04 -10.31
C ALA A 187 16.42 -0.15 -11.12
N ALA A 188 15.97 -0.27 -12.37
CA ALA A 188 16.35 -1.33 -13.28
C ALA A 188 17.84 -1.27 -13.62
#